data_2e84231c9d9d9850cbc37b0a5b866eb4
#
_entry.id   2e84231c9d9d9850cbc37b0a5b866eb4
#
_cell.length_a   1.000
_cell.length_b   1.000
_cell.length_c   1.000
_cell.angle_alpha   90.00
_cell.angle_beta   90.00
_cell.angle_gamma   90.00
#
_symmetry.space_group_name_H-M   'P 1'
#
loop_
_entity.id
_entity.type
_entity.pdbx_description
1 polymer ?
#
loop_
_entity_poly.entity_id
_entity_poly.type
_entity_poly.pdbx_seq_one_letter_code
_entity_poly.pdbx_strand_id
1 'polypeptide(L)'
;MPDGYSSFLRIPPFPGHKGGPLTRTGNSDVDVQEIAAAIIAERVGGAFWGAQPDISDNVILLAPDSEDQLQAMLALLGKEQACAVIAPGIRLPSHCQRLPADCDPWHLAASACGIWAGANQELALAASLSGASLRLFGDGRFAGCDVAPKAVLADAVLGWRYTSPFTGEDWSPIDAIMQLAAWRKLIDANRKIDAVYGVAGWKRVTLDAMLWDGSSPVAYARGFRPIRSMRPYQIAWKSRTSPQVLAKLVNNGAHVGEIEDGFIRSVGLGANCVPPLSAIVDFTGIYFDPSEESDLENILQRDSFNENLCRRAAALKNRLVEADISKYGQSRNEIKLADKIRNKVLVAGQVEDDRSICTGGFGMTNLALLERARQNEPDAHIIYKPHPDVVAGHRKGHMEPAEALRFADEIQHDAAITSLINAVDGVHVITSLAGFEALLRGKAVTTHGVPFYAGWGLTKDLGDVPARRTRRLSLDELVAGTLLLYPRYTDPVTRLPCSAELLVERIALGEARISTPLIILRQWQGRLRTLLRSFIGGR
;
A
#
# COMPACT_ATOMS: atom_id res chain seq x y z
N MET A 1 15.85 -24.71 -22.38
CA MET A 1 16.73 -24.08 -21.40
C MET A 1 17.59 -25.20 -20.83
N PRO A 2 18.93 -25.15 -20.93
CA PRO A 2 19.74 -26.31 -20.53
C PRO A 2 19.72 -26.66 -19.06
N ASP A 3 19.46 -25.74 -18.13
CA ASP A 3 19.80 -26.00 -16.73
C ASP A 3 18.73 -25.81 -15.68
N GLY A 4 17.47 -25.62 -16.00
CA GLY A 4 16.36 -25.61 -15.02
C GLY A 4 16.45 -24.62 -13.83
N TYR A 5 17.49 -23.80 -13.77
CA TYR A 5 17.74 -22.86 -12.68
C TYR A 5 17.02 -21.53 -12.89
N SER A 6 16.32 -21.08 -11.86
CA SER A 6 15.77 -19.71 -11.77
C SER A 6 16.81 -18.75 -11.18
N SER A 7 16.79 -17.45 -11.54
CA SER A 7 17.65 -16.46 -10.89
C SER A 7 17.45 -16.44 -9.37
N PHE A 8 18.53 -16.11 -8.62
CA PHE A 8 18.45 -15.89 -7.18
C PHE A 8 17.58 -14.67 -6.87
N LEU A 9 17.67 -13.61 -7.68
CA LEU A 9 16.76 -12.47 -7.63
C LEU A 9 15.60 -12.71 -8.62
N ARG A 10 14.41 -12.97 -8.12
CA ARG A 10 13.22 -13.26 -8.94
C ARG A 10 11.95 -12.68 -8.33
N ILE A 11 10.96 -12.48 -9.18
CA ILE A 11 9.65 -11.93 -8.79
C ILE A 11 8.89 -12.97 -7.96
N PRO A 12 8.36 -12.60 -6.78
CA PRO A 12 7.44 -13.44 -6.03
C PRO A 12 6.18 -13.81 -6.82
N PRO A 13 5.60 -14.99 -6.62
CA PRO A 13 4.38 -15.42 -7.32
C PRO A 13 3.13 -14.77 -6.71
N PHE A 14 3.01 -13.45 -6.84
CA PHE A 14 1.81 -12.73 -6.39
C PHE A 14 0.53 -13.29 -7.02
N PRO A 15 -0.61 -13.23 -6.33
CA PRO A 15 -1.90 -13.63 -6.88
C PRO A 15 -2.17 -13.00 -8.24
N GLY A 16 -2.41 -13.84 -9.25
CA GLY A 16 -2.61 -13.41 -10.63
C GLY A 16 -1.34 -13.20 -11.46
N HIS A 17 -0.16 -13.38 -10.87
CA HIS A 17 1.13 -13.29 -11.53
C HIS A 17 1.95 -14.57 -11.34
N LYS A 18 2.49 -15.13 -12.45
CA LYS A 18 3.20 -16.42 -12.40
C LYS A 18 4.68 -16.32 -11.98
N GLY A 19 5.13 -15.16 -11.51
CA GLY A 19 6.56 -14.89 -11.42
C GLY A 19 7.18 -14.77 -12.83
N GLY A 20 8.19 -13.94 -13.00
CA GLY A 20 8.81 -13.75 -14.32
C GLY A 20 10.13 -14.51 -14.42
N PRO A 21 10.42 -15.16 -15.59
CA PRO A 21 11.78 -15.57 -15.87
C PRO A 21 12.63 -14.31 -16.11
N LEU A 22 13.75 -14.24 -15.44
CA LEU A 22 14.82 -13.35 -15.83
C LEU A 22 15.65 -14.08 -16.87
N THR A 23 16.02 -13.43 -17.95
CA THR A 23 16.80 -14.06 -19.03
C THR A 23 18.29 -14.01 -18.70
N ARG A 24 18.97 -15.14 -18.86
CA ARG A 24 20.40 -15.25 -18.69
C ARG A 24 21.14 -14.73 -19.94
N THR A 25 21.60 -13.49 -19.92
CA THR A 25 22.54 -12.98 -20.96
C THR A 25 23.21 -11.71 -20.46
N GLY A 26 24.52 -11.78 -20.24
CA GLY A 26 25.39 -10.62 -20.12
C GLY A 26 25.98 -10.37 -18.73
N ASN A 27 27.23 -9.94 -18.71
CA ASN A 27 27.90 -9.44 -17.51
C ASN A 27 27.41 -8.01 -17.24
N SER A 28 27.01 -7.73 -15.99
CA SER A 28 26.84 -6.35 -15.52
C SER A 28 28.13 -5.93 -14.79
N ASP A 29 28.63 -4.74 -15.11
CA ASP A 29 29.83 -4.14 -14.48
C ASP A 29 29.55 -3.57 -13.06
N VAL A 30 28.66 -4.19 -12.30
CA VAL A 30 28.29 -3.73 -10.95
C VAL A 30 29.19 -4.41 -9.91
N ASP A 31 29.61 -3.64 -8.90
CA ASP A 31 30.46 -4.17 -7.81
C ASP A 31 29.68 -5.22 -6.99
N VAL A 32 30.23 -6.43 -6.95
CA VAL A 32 29.70 -7.56 -6.16
C VAL A 32 29.60 -7.21 -4.68
N GLN A 33 30.47 -6.35 -4.15
CA GLN A 33 30.43 -5.94 -2.76
C GLN A 33 29.17 -5.11 -2.45
N GLU A 34 28.83 -4.19 -3.36
CA GLU A 34 27.61 -3.38 -3.25
C GLU A 34 26.35 -4.25 -3.33
N ILE A 35 26.31 -5.18 -4.29
CA ILE A 35 25.20 -6.12 -4.45
C ILE A 35 25.05 -7.01 -3.20
N ALA A 36 26.15 -7.56 -2.70
CA ALA A 36 26.13 -8.38 -1.51
C ALA A 36 25.62 -7.61 -0.29
N ALA A 37 26.12 -6.38 -0.09
CA ALA A 37 25.68 -5.51 0.99
C ALA A 37 24.18 -5.21 0.90
N ALA A 38 23.67 -4.87 -0.28
CA ALA A 38 22.24 -4.59 -0.50
C ALA A 38 21.37 -5.84 -0.26
N ILE A 39 21.75 -7.00 -0.79
CA ILE A 39 21.02 -8.27 -0.60
C ILE A 39 20.96 -8.65 0.89
N ILE A 40 22.07 -8.53 1.61
CA ILE A 40 22.14 -8.84 3.05
C ILE A 40 21.28 -7.86 3.86
N ALA A 41 21.40 -6.56 3.59
CA ALA A 41 20.64 -5.52 4.30
C ALA A 41 19.12 -5.71 4.12
N GLU A 42 18.70 -5.96 2.90
CA GLU A 42 17.28 -6.10 2.54
C GLU A 42 16.76 -7.55 2.70
N ARG A 43 17.65 -8.52 2.90
CA ARG A 43 17.35 -9.96 3.04
C ARG A 43 16.51 -10.49 1.87
N VAL A 44 16.85 -10.16 0.64
CA VAL A 44 16.18 -10.55 -0.59
C VAL A 44 17.00 -11.55 -1.39
N GLY A 45 16.34 -12.25 -2.29
CA GLY A 45 16.92 -13.37 -3.04
C GLY A 45 16.47 -14.71 -2.50
N GLY A 46 16.48 -15.73 -3.36
CA GLY A 46 15.79 -16.96 -3.09
C GLY A 46 14.27 -16.78 -2.92
N ALA A 47 13.62 -17.73 -2.29
CA ALA A 47 12.19 -17.67 -1.98
C ALA A 47 11.90 -16.86 -0.70
N PHE A 48 12.40 -15.64 -0.58
CA PHE A 48 12.25 -14.76 0.60
C PHE A 48 10.79 -14.52 1.02
N TRP A 49 9.84 -14.75 0.14
CA TRP A 49 8.41 -14.68 0.42
C TRP A 49 7.87 -15.95 1.09
N GLY A 50 8.65 -17.02 1.15
CA GLY A 50 8.27 -18.32 1.70
C GLY A 50 7.80 -18.26 3.15
N ALA A 51 7.33 -19.39 3.68
CA ALA A 51 6.88 -19.50 5.06
C ALA A 51 7.99 -19.16 6.06
N GLN A 52 7.61 -18.58 7.20
CA GLN A 52 8.50 -18.30 8.33
C GLN A 52 8.06 -19.14 9.54
N PRO A 53 8.38 -20.44 9.57
CA PRO A 53 7.99 -21.31 10.67
C PRO A 53 8.79 -20.99 11.93
N ASP A 54 8.17 -21.20 13.09
CA ASP A 54 8.90 -21.22 14.36
C ASP A 54 9.82 -22.44 14.42
N ILE A 55 11.08 -22.20 14.73
CA ILE A 55 12.09 -23.21 14.94
C ILE A 55 12.51 -23.14 16.41
N SER A 56 12.48 -24.30 17.09
CA SER A 56 12.91 -24.37 18.50
C SER A 56 14.40 -24.01 18.63
N ASP A 57 14.77 -23.43 19.76
CA ASP A 57 16.17 -23.15 20.07
C ASP A 57 17.02 -24.43 20.02
N ASN A 58 18.28 -24.31 19.64
CA ASN A 58 19.26 -25.43 19.56
C ASN A 58 18.94 -26.52 18.52
N VAL A 59 18.14 -26.22 17.52
CA VAL A 59 17.82 -27.15 16.42
C VAL A 59 18.81 -26.98 15.27
N ILE A 60 19.33 -28.08 14.73
CA ILE A 60 20.07 -28.11 13.47
C ILE A 60 19.05 -28.18 12.32
N LEU A 61 19.15 -27.27 11.39
CA LEU A 61 18.28 -27.23 10.20
C LEU A 61 18.91 -28.05 9.07
N LEU A 62 18.18 -29.03 8.54
CA LEU A 62 18.58 -29.86 7.42
C LEU A 62 17.79 -29.47 6.17
N ALA A 63 18.49 -29.13 5.10
CA ALA A 63 17.93 -28.80 3.78
C ALA A 63 18.62 -29.62 2.68
N PRO A 64 18.28 -30.91 2.53
CA PRO A 64 18.92 -31.81 1.59
C PRO A 64 18.47 -31.55 0.14
N ASP A 65 19.32 -31.89 -0.83
CA ASP A 65 19.00 -31.93 -2.26
C ASP A 65 18.33 -33.24 -2.70
N SER A 66 18.51 -34.31 -1.90
CA SER A 66 17.97 -35.65 -2.17
C SER A 66 17.68 -36.40 -0.89
N GLU A 67 16.96 -37.54 -1.01
CA GLU A 67 16.67 -38.42 0.11
C GLU A 67 17.95 -39.11 0.64
N ASP A 68 18.85 -39.51 -0.26
CA ASP A 68 20.14 -40.10 0.14
C ASP A 68 20.99 -39.11 0.92
N GLN A 69 20.99 -37.85 0.52
CA GLN A 69 21.69 -36.79 1.24
C GLN A 69 21.07 -36.53 2.62
N LEU A 70 19.73 -36.60 2.75
CA LEU A 70 19.05 -36.50 4.04
C LEU A 70 19.48 -37.66 4.97
N GLN A 71 19.52 -38.88 4.46
CA GLN A 71 19.96 -40.05 5.27
C GLN A 71 21.41 -39.89 5.73
N ALA A 72 22.29 -39.39 4.86
CA ALA A 72 23.68 -39.09 5.22
C ALA A 72 23.76 -37.99 6.31
N MET A 73 22.98 -36.91 6.18
CA MET A 73 22.90 -35.87 7.20
C MET A 73 22.40 -36.39 8.54
N LEU A 74 21.32 -37.17 8.55
CA LEU A 74 20.76 -37.76 9.77
C LEU A 74 21.73 -38.76 10.45
N ALA A 75 22.46 -39.52 9.67
CA ALA A 75 23.48 -40.45 10.21
C ALA A 75 24.62 -39.68 10.90
N LEU A 76 25.04 -38.55 10.36
CA LEU A 76 26.08 -37.69 10.94
C LEU A 76 25.60 -36.89 12.15
N LEU A 77 24.31 -36.52 12.20
CA LEU A 77 23.73 -35.73 13.28
C LEU A 77 23.60 -36.49 14.59
N GLY A 78 23.35 -37.80 14.48
CA GLY A 78 23.07 -38.64 15.63
C GLY A 78 21.60 -38.59 16.08
N LYS A 79 21.20 -39.55 16.91
CA LYS A 79 19.79 -39.77 17.27
C LYS A 79 19.25 -38.82 18.35
N GLU A 80 20.12 -38.18 19.10
CA GLU A 80 19.74 -37.33 20.25
C GLU A 80 19.64 -35.85 19.90
N GLN A 81 20.22 -35.43 18.77
CA GLN A 81 20.18 -34.02 18.34
C GLN A 81 18.84 -33.68 17.70
N ALA A 82 18.16 -32.70 18.26
CA ALA A 82 16.94 -32.16 17.65
C ALA A 82 17.22 -31.51 16.27
N CYS A 83 16.37 -31.81 15.30
CA CYS A 83 16.50 -31.27 13.95
C CYS A 83 15.16 -30.77 13.36
N ALA A 84 15.26 -29.75 12.49
CA ALA A 84 14.18 -29.33 11.60
C ALA A 84 14.58 -29.69 10.16
N VAL A 85 13.64 -30.18 9.36
CA VAL A 85 13.94 -30.69 8.02
C VAL A 85 13.01 -30.15 6.97
N ILE A 86 13.59 -29.56 5.90
CA ILE A 86 12.87 -29.20 4.68
C ILE A 86 12.88 -30.42 3.75
N ALA A 87 11.91 -31.33 3.92
CA ALA A 87 11.82 -32.53 3.11
C ALA A 87 10.36 -32.90 2.82
N PRO A 88 9.76 -32.31 1.75
CA PRO A 88 8.39 -32.64 1.38
C PRO A 88 8.27 -34.12 0.96
N GLY A 89 7.26 -34.80 1.50
CA GLY A 89 6.93 -36.18 1.11
C GLY A 89 7.81 -37.31 1.70
N ILE A 90 8.91 -37.02 2.38
CA ILE A 90 9.81 -38.01 2.97
C ILE A 90 9.39 -38.32 4.41
N ARG A 91 9.46 -39.58 4.82
CA ARG A 91 9.20 -40.00 6.22
C ARG A 91 10.37 -39.58 7.11
N LEU A 92 10.07 -38.77 8.15
CA LEU A 92 11.08 -38.29 9.10
C LEU A 92 11.02 -39.05 10.44
N PRO A 93 12.15 -39.16 11.15
CA PRO A 93 12.18 -39.60 12.54
C PRO A 93 11.34 -38.68 13.44
N SER A 94 10.86 -39.25 14.56
CA SER A 94 9.95 -38.52 15.49
C SER A 94 10.59 -37.30 16.19
N HIS A 95 11.91 -37.26 16.29
CA HIS A 95 12.66 -36.13 16.87
C HIS A 95 12.91 -35.01 15.88
N CYS A 96 12.53 -35.15 14.60
CA CYS A 96 12.71 -34.13 13.58
C CYS A 96 11.40 -33.38 13.35
N GLN A 97 11.47 -32.05 13.45
CA GLN A 97 10.39 -31.14 13.04
C GLN A 97 10.32 -31.06 11.52
N ARG A 98 9.13 -31.29 10.94
CA ARG A 98 8.93 -31.08 9.50
C ARG A 98 8.66 -29.62 9.22
N LEU A 99 9.39 -29.04 8.26
CA LEU A 99 9.16 -27.69 7.75
C LEU A 99 8.46 -27.74 6.38
N PRO A 100 7.73 -26.68 5.99
CA PRO A 100 7.21 -26.50 4.63
C PRO A 100 8.33 -26.54 3.57
N ALA A 101 7.98 -26.92 2.33
CA ALA A 101 8.94 -26.94 1.23
C ALA A 101 9.42 -25.51 0.87
N ASP A 102 8.49 -24.57 0.86
CA ASP A 102 8.74 -23.18 0.49
C ASP A 102 8.87 -22.32 1.75
N CYS A 103 10.07 -22.29 2.34
CA CYS A 103 10.41 -21.44 3.48
C CYS A 103 11.27 -20.25 3.03
N ASP A 104 11.15 -19.13 3.77
CA ASP A 104 12.04 -17.98 3.63
C ASP A 104 13.47 -18.36 4.07
N PRO A 105 14.45 -18.41 3.15
CA PRO A 105 15.81 -18.85 3.48
C PRO A 105 16.51 -17.90 4.46
N TRP A 106 16.16 -16.62 4.46
CA TRP A 106 16.74 -15.61 5.36
C TRP A 106 16.19 -15.73 6.78
N HIS A 107 14.90 -16.04 6.91
CA HIS A 107 14.30 -16.33 8.21
C HIS A 107 14.92 -17.58 8.82
N LEU A 108 15.06 -18.65 8.03
CA LEU A 108 15.66 -19.88 8.47
C LEU A 108 17.14 -19.68 8.87
N ALA A 109 17.88 -18.91 8.08
CA ALA A 109 19.29 -18.61 8.38
C ALA A 109 19.46 -17.83 9.69
N ALA A 110 18.50 -17.00 10.05
CA ALA A 110 18.51 -16.21 11.30
C ALA A 110 18.03 -17.01 12.53
N SER A 111 17.22 -18.08 12.33
CA SER A 111 16.54 -18.79 13.41
C SER A 111 17.24 -20.08 13.86
N ALA A 112 18.04 -20.72 12.99
CA ALA A 112 18.67 -21.99 13.30
C ALA A 112 20.05 -21.81 13.96
N CYS A 113 20.41 -22.68 14.92
CA CYS A 113 21.74 -22.65 15.54
C CYS A 113 22.84 -23.20 14.61
N GLY A 114 22.47 -24.03 13.64
CA GLY A 114 23.34 -24.54 12.58
C GLY A 114 22.54 -25.04 11.39
N ILE A 115 23.11 -24.92 10.21
CA ILE A 115 22.45 -25.23 8.95
C ILE A 115 23.29 -26.23 8.18
N TRP A 116 22.67 -27.36 7.81
CA TRP A 116 23.25 -28.35 6.93
C TRP A 116 22.44 -28.34 5.62
N ALA A 117 23.03 -27.90 4.55
CA ALA A 117 22.33 -27.69 3.29
C ALA A 117 23.02 -28.37 2.13
N GLY A 118 22.25 -28.90 1.21
CA GLY A 118 22.72 -29.33 -0.11
C GLY A 118 23.15 -28.12 -0.94
N ALA A 119 24.10 -28.33 -1.84
CA ALA A 119 24.66 -27.26 -2.67
C ALA A 119 23.70 -26.67 -3.72
N ASN A 120 22.50 -27.23 -3.89
CA ASN A 120 21.44 -26.65 -4.74
C ASN A 120 20.39 -25.84 -3.98
N GLN A 121 20.46 -25.85 -2.62
CA GLN A 121 19.50 -25.14 -1.79
C GLN A 121 19.84 -23.64 -1.69
N GLU A 122 18.88 -22.77 -1.98
CA GLU A 122 19.02 -21.30 -1.84
C GLU A 122 19.38 -20.90 -0.40
N LEU A 123 18.96 -21.71 0.56
CA LEU A 123 19.31 -21.55 1.97
C LEU A 123 20.83 -21.59 2.20
N ALA A 124 21.58 -22.38 1.43
CA ALA A 124 23.04 -22.45 1.56
C ALA A 124 23.68 -21.07 1.31
N LEU A 125 23.29 -20.41 0.21
CA LEU A 125 23.80 -19.08 -0.11
C LEU A 125 23.31 -18.03 0.89
N ALA A 126 22.04 -18.03 1.27
CA ALA A 126 21.49 -17.08 2.24
C ALA A 126 22.16 -17.22 3.61
N ALA A 127 22.36 -18.44 4.09
CA ALA A 127 23.05 -18.74 5.35
C ALA A 127 24.50 -18.23 5.33
N SER A 128 25.21 -18.51 4.27
CA SER A 128 26.61 -18.07 4.13
C SER A 128 26.73 -16.55 4.07
N LEU A 129 25.87 -15.86 3.32
CA LEU A 129 25.83 -14.40 3.26
C LEU A 129 25.45 -13.76 4.60
N SER A 130 24.60 -14.42 5.38
CA SER A 130 24.19 -13.97 6.72
C SER A 130 25.24 -14.22 7.80
N GLY A 131 26.30 -14.99 7.49
CA GLY A 131 27.28 -15.43 8.49
C GLY A 131 26.76 -16.51 9.44
N ALA A 132 25.71 -17.23 9.07
CA ALA A 132 25.17 -18.35 9.85
C ALA A 132 26.13 -19.56 9.77
N SER A 133 26.12 -20.42 10.81
CA SER A 133 26.90 -21.65 10.82
C SER A 133 26.38 -22.62 9.76
N LEU A 134 27.13 -22.76 8.65
CA LEU A 134 26.77 -23.58 7.50
C LEU A 134 27.71 -24.78 7.36
N ARG A 135 27.12 -25.95 7.13
CA ARG A 135 27.81 -27.13 6.59
C ARG A 135 27.20 -27.50 5.24
N LEU A 136 28.01 -27.39 4.19
CA LEU A 136 27.58 -27.66 2.82
C LEU A 136 27.77 -29.11 2.45
N PHE A 137 26.84 -29.69 1.68
CA PHE A 137 26.86 -31.07 1.23
C PHE A 137 26.71 -31.16 -0.29
N GLY A 138 27.58 -31.98 -0.88
CA GLY A 138 27.56 -32.27 -2.33
C GLY A 138 28.00 -31.11 -3.22
N ASP A 139 27.88 -31.36 -4.52
CA ASP A 139 28.13 -30.38 -5.56
C ASP A 139 26.82 -29.81 -6.10
N GLY A 140 26.84 -28.57 -6.55
CA GLY A 140 25.64 -27.91 -7.07
C GLY A 140 25.83 -26.45 -7.34
N ARG A 141 24.73 -25.77 -7.57
CA ARG A 141 24.68 -24.36 -7.95
C ARG A 141 25.39 -23.40 -6.98
N PHE A 142 25.33 -23.71 -5.70
CA PHE A 142 25.90 -22.89 -4.63
C PHE A 142 27.13 -23.54 -3.98
N ALA A 143 27.76 -24.50 -4.69
CA ALA A 143 29.00 -25.14 -4.21
C ALA A 143 30.07 -24.09 -3.93
N GLY A 144 30.78 -24.23 -2.80
CA GLY A 144 31.83 -23.31 -2.37
C GLY A 144 31.32 -22.02 -1.73
N CYS A 145 30.01 -21.82 -1.53
CA CYS A 145 29.49 -20.62 -0.88
C CYS A 145 29.94 -20.51 0.59
N ASP A 146 30.26 -21.61 1.25
CA ASP A 146 30.82 -21.67 2.61
C ASP A 146 32.23 -21.09 2.70
N VAL A 147 32.99 -21.06 1.60
CA VAL A 147 34.36 -20.53 1.51
C VAL A 147 34.39 -19.16 0.82
N ALA A 148 33.66 -19.01 -0.28
CA ALA A 148 33.67 -17.81 -1.13
C ALA A 148 32.25 -17.33 -1.49
N PRO A 149 31.43 -16.90 -0.49
CA PRO A 149 30.00 -16.58 -0.71
C PRO A 149 29.78 -15.49 -1.76
N LYS A 150 30.66 -14.49 -1.83
CA LYS A 150 30.53 -13.40 -2.79
C LYS A 150 30.82 -13.82 -4.23
N ALA A 151 31.72 -14.78 -4.44
CA ALA A 151 31.99 -15.31 -5.78
C ALA A 151 30.79 -16.13 -6.28
N VAL A 152 30.20 -16.96 -5.42
CA VAL A 152 29.00 -17.73 -5.74
C VAL A 152 27.79 -16.80 -5.96
N LEU A 153 27.67 -15.74 -5.16
CA LEU A 153 26.65 -14.71 -5.37
C LEU A 153 26.81 -14.01 -6.72
N ALA A 154 28.04 -13.64 -7.09
CA ALA A 154 28.31 -13.02 -8.39
C ALA A 154 27.77 -13.89 -9.54
N ASP A 155 28.04 -15.18 -9.50
CA ASP A 155 27.56 -16.13 -10.50
C ASP A 155 26.03 -16.27 -10.49
N ALA A 156 25.42 -16.26 -9.29
CA ALA A 156 23.99 -16.38 -9.12
C ALA A 156 23.19 -15.13 -9.54
N VAL A 157 23.84 -13.93 -9.55
CA VAL A 157 23.20 -12.63 -9.78
C VAL A 157 23.69 -11.95 -11.06
N LEU A 158 25.01 -11.82 -11.27
CA LEU A 158 25.54 -11.04 -12.40
C LEU A 158 25.43 -11.74 -13.76
N GLY A 159 25.25 -13.05 -13.78
CA GLY A 159 24.97 -13.82 -14.99
C GLY A 159 23.57 -13.60 -15.57
N TRP A 160 22.74 -12.72 -14.98
CA TRP A 160 21.36 -12.48 -15.37
C TRP A 160 21.12 -11.05 -15.83
N ARG A 161 20.22 -10.88 -16.81
CA ARG A 161 19.70 -9.59 -17.22
C ARG A 161 18.41 -9.31 -16.47
N TYR A 162 18.30 -8.14 -15.87
CA TYR A 162 17.13 -7.69 -15.14
C TYR A 162 16.33 -6.71 -15.97
N THR A 163 15.00 -6.83 -15.91
CA THR A 163 14.08 -5.91 -16.54
C THR A 163 12.96 -5.54 -15.59
N SER A 164 12.47 -4.33 -15.70
CA SER A 164 11.30 -3.89 -14.97
C SER A 164 10.10 -4.81 -15.27
N PRO A 165 9.48 -5.43 -14.28
CA PRO A 165 8.27 -6.22 -14.50
C PRO A 165 7.08 -5.35 -14.89
N PHE A 166 7.18 -4.03 -14.76
CA PHE A 166 6.13 -3.08 -15.04
C PHE A 166 6.23 -2.48 -16.45
N THR A 167 7.44 -2.10 -16.88
CA THR A 167 7.66 -1.37 -18.14
C THR A 167 8.47 -2.18 -19.16
N GLY A 168 9.15 -3.25 -18.74
CA GLY A 168 10.06 -4.02 -19.59
C GLY A 168 11.41 -3.36 -19.85
N GLU A 169 11.67 -2.19 -19.27
CA GLU A 169 12.94 -1.50 -19.36
C GLU A 169 14.06 -2.25 -18.66
N ASP A 170 15.29 -2.06 -19.10
CA ASP A 170 16.47 -2.67 -18.47
C ASP A 170 16.68 -2.09 -17.07
N TRP A 171 16.89 -2.98 -16.11
CA TRP A 171 17.22 -2.67 -14.72
C TRP A 171 18.63 -3.11 -14.37
N SER A 172 19.27 -2.36 -13.50
CA SER A 172 20.46 -2.84 -12.79
C SER A 172 20.08 -3.92 -11.76
N PRO A 173 21.00 -4.76 -11.32
CA PRO A 173 20.77 -5.66 -10.18
C PRO A 173 20.29 -4.92 -8.92
N ILE A 174 20.76 -3.70 -8.68
CA ILE A 174 20.35 -2.87 -7.55
C ILE A 174 18.88 -2.44 -7.66
N ASP A 175 18.39 -2.05 -8.84
CA ASP A 175 16.98 -1.73 -9.05
C ASP A 175 16.08 -2.94 -8.73
N ALA A 176 16.52 -4.14 -9.18
CA ALA A 176 15.82 -5.37 -8.87
C ALA A 176 15.80 -5.67 -7.36
N ILE A 177 16.92 -5.50 -6.66
CA ILE A 177 17.04 -5.68 -5.20
C ILE A 177 16.11 -4.71 -4.48
N MET A 178 16.09 -3.43 -4.84
CA MET A 178 15.24 -2.42 -4.20
C MET A 178 13.75 -2.71 -4.41
N GLN A 179 13.36 -3.20 -5.58
CA GLN A 179 11.98 -3.63 -5.81
C GLN A 179 11.62 -4.87 -4.99
N LEU A 180 12.52 -5.86 -4.90
CA LEU A 180 12.30 -7.04 -4.06
C LEU A 180 12.22 -6.66 -2.58
N ALA A 181 13.01 -5.70 -2.11
CA ALA A 181 12.96 -5.16 -0.76
C ALA A 181 11.60 -4.53 -0.43
N ALA A 182 11.05 -3.74 -1.37
CA ALA A 182 9.71 -3.17 -1.22
C ALA A 182 8.63 -4.27 -1.11
N TRP A 183 8.73 -5.33 -1.92
CA TRP A 183 7.82 -6.46 -1.84
C TRP A 183 8.00 -7.29 -0.56
N ARG A 184 9.24 -7.49 -0.10
CA ARG A 184 9.49 -8.14 1.18
C ARG A 184 8.83 -7.39 2.34
N LYS A 185 9.03 -6.08 2.42
CA LYS A 185 8.39 -5.22 3.43
C LYS A 185 6.87 -5.36 3.43
N LEU A 186 6.25 -5.37 2.25
CA LEU A 186 4.81 -5.55 2.08
C LEU A 186 4.36 -6.94 2.57
N ILE A 187 5.04 -8.00 2.13
CA ILE A 187 4.72 -9.39 2.49
C ILE A 187 4.87 -9.60 3.99
N ASP A 188 5.96 -9.13 4.60
CA ASP A 188 6.22 -9.28 6.04
C ASP A 188 5.17 -8.54 6.88
N ALA A 189 4.71 -7.35 6.44
CA ALA A 189 3.60 -6.66 7.09
C ALA A 189 2.29 -7.45 7.00
N ASN A 190 2.06 -8.16 5.89
CA ASN A 190 0.85 -8.97 5.69
C ASN A 190 0.82 -10.26 6.49
N ARG A 191 1.98 -10.82 6.86
CA ARG A 191 2.06 -12.07 7.66
C ARG A 191 1.34 -11.97 9.01
N LYS A 192 1.16 -10.74 9.53
CA LYS A 192 0.46 -10.47 10.78
C LYS A 192 -1.07 -10.53 10.66
N ILE A 193 -1.60 -10.51 9.41
CA ILE A 193 -3.04 -10.45 9.13
C ILE A 193 -3.62 -11.87 9.08
N ASP A 194 -4.62 -12.16 9.92
CA ASP A 194 -5.34 -13.43 9.88
C ASP A 194 -6.52 -13.39 8.90
N ALA A 195 -7.33 -12.31 8.96
CA ALA A 195 -8.46 -12.16 8.05
C ALA A 195 -8.83 -10.69 7.80
N VAL A 196 -9.56 -10.48 6.70
CA VAL A 196 -10.07 -9.16 6.30
C VAL A 196 -11.58 -9.21 6.18
N TYR A 197 -12.27 -8.22 6.77
CA TYR A 197 -13.72 -8.11 6.87
C TYR A 197 -14.27 -6.95 6.04
N GLY A 198 -15.52 -7.05 5.60
CA GLY A 198 -16.26 -5.96 4.94
C GLY A 198 -15.81 -5.65 3.51
N VAL A 199 -14.91 -6.42 2.92
CA VAL A 199 -14.42 -6.19 1.55
C VAL A 199 -15.40 -6.74 0.52
N ALA A 200 -15.86 -5.88 -0.37
CA ALA A 200 -16.70 -6.28 -1.51
C ALA A 200 -15.89 -7.11 -2.53
N GLY A 201 -16.52 -8.14 -3.10
CA GLY A 201 -15.83 -9.09 -3.99
C GLY A 201 -15.12 -8.45 -5.19
N TRP A 202 -15.69 -7.38 -5.75
CA TRP A 202 -15.08 -6.67 -6.89
C TRP A 202 -13.78 -5.91 -6.54
N LYS A 203 -13.52 -5.61 -5.26
CA LYS A 203 -12.27 -4.99 -4.82
C LYS A 203 -11.10 -5.98 -4.75
N ARG A 204 -11.39 -7.27 -4.62
CA ARG A 204 -10.35 -8.31 -4.42
C ARG A 204 -9.36 -8.39 -5.57
N VAL A 205 -9.80 -8.10 -6.80
CA VAL A 205 -8.95 -8.14 -7.99
C VAL A 205 -7.67 -7.30 -7.89
N THR A 206 -7.66 -6.28 -7.04
CA THR A 206 -6.48 -5.45 -6.76
C THR A 206 -5.95 -5.65 -5.35
N LEU A 207 -6.82 -5.94 -4.39
CA LEU A 207 -6.42 -6.12 -2.99
C LEU A 207 -5.69 -7.44 -2.73
N ASP A 208 -5.94 -8.50 -3.52
CA ASP A 208 -5.31 -9.80 -3.31
C ASP A 208 -3.78 -9.72 -3.36
N ALA A 209 -3.22 -8.97 -4.30
CA ALA A 209 -1.78 -8.76 -4.38
C ALA A 209 -1.25 -7.84 -3.26
N MET A 210 -2.00 -6.79 -2.89
CA MET A 210 -1.62 -5.86 -1.80
C MET A 210 -1.65 -6.52 -0.42
N LEU A 211 -2.42 -7.60 -0.25
CA LEU A 211 -2.65 -8.26 1.04
C LEU A 211 -2.04 -9.69 1.11
N TRP A 212 -1.31 -10.09 0.07
CA TRP A 212 -0.68 -11.41 0.02
C TRP A 212 0.47 -11.51 1.04
N ASP A 213 0.50 -12.62 1.79
CA ASP A 213 1.47 -12.88 2.86
C ASP A 213 2.70 -13.69 2.43
N GLY A 214 2.82 -13.95 1.11
CA GLY A 214 3.90 -14.75 0.52
C GLY A 214 3.56 -16.22 0.34
N SER A 215 2.60 -16.76 1.07
CA SER A 215 2.25 -18.18 1.03
C SER A 215 0.82 -18.46 0.58
N SER A 216 -0.13 -17.67 1.03
CA SER A 216 -1.55 -17.89 0.77
C SER A 216 -2.30 -16.58 0.53
N PRO A 217 -3.40 -16.60 -0.25
CA PRO A 217 -4.30 -15.47 -0.33
C PRO A 217 -4.88 -15.13 1.04
N VAL A 218 -5.05 -13.82 1.32
CA VAL A 218 -5.67 -13.38 2.56
C VAL A 218 -7.10 -13.93 2.70
N ALA A 219 -7.49 -14.29 3.91
CA ALA A 219 -8.82 -14.79 4.17
C ALA A 219 -9.83 -13.63 4.26
N TYR A 220 -10.85 -13.62 3.37
CA TYR A 220 -11.96 -12.68 3.44
C TYR A 220 -13.11 -13.28 4.23
N ALA A 221 -13.40 -12.71 5.40
CA ALA A 221 -14.40 -13.19 6.32
C ALA A 221 -15.68 -12.34 6.30
N ARG A 222 -16.83 -12.99 6.51
CA ARG A 222 -18.15 -12.32 6.68
C ARG A 222 -18.64 -12.36 8.12
N GLY A 223 -18.25 -13.38 8.87
CA GLY A 223 -18.61 -13.60 10.26
C GLY A 223 -17.39 -13.82 11.13
N PHE A 224 -17.57 -13.86 12.44
CA PHE A 224 -16.49 -14.09 13.39
C PHE A 224 -15.67 -15.35 13.05
N ARG A 225 -14.35 -15.22 13.13
CA ARG A 225 -13.38 -16.32 13.06
C ARG A 225 -12.55 -16.36 14.34
N PRO A 226 -12.23 -17.55 14.84
CA PRO A 226 -11.28 -17.69 15.95
C PRO A 226 -9.94 -17.06 15.63
N ILE A 227 -9.34 -16.39 16.61
CA ILE A 227 -8.05 -15.71 16.46
C ILE A 227 -6.93 -16.73 16.49
N ARG A 228 -5.96 -16.59 15.60
CA ARG A 228 -4.73 -17.38 15.59
C ARG A 228 -3.63 -16.59 16.30
N SER A 229 -2.95 -17.22 17.26
CA SER A 229 -1.91 -16.55 18.06
C SER A 229 -0.78 -15.94 17.23
N MET A 230 -0.41 -16.60 16.12
CA MET A 230 0.65 -16.13 15.21
C MET A 230 0.22 -14.99 14.28
N ARG A 231 -1.09 -14.68 14.19
CA ARG A 231 -1.66 -13.64 13.32
C ARG A 231 -2.66 -12.83 14.12
N PRO A 232 -2.19 -11.87 14.93
CA PRO A 232 -3.04 -11.18 15.89
C PRO A 232 -3.99 -10.16 15.26
N TYR A 233 -3.73 -9.72 14.01
CA TYR A 233 -4.52 -8.66 13.40
C TYR A 233 -5.69 -9.20 12.58
N GLN A 234 -6.85 -8.62 12.85
CA GLN A 234 -8.06 -8.73 12.05
C GLN A 234 -8.28 -7.36 11.40
N ILE A 235 -8.26 -7.29 10.08
CA ILE A 235 -8.39 -6.00 9.36
C ILE A 235 -9.85 -5.83 8.91
N ALA A 236 -10.45 -4.69 9.18
CA ALA A 236 -11.85 -4.45 8.86
C ALA A 236 -12.07 -3.18 8.04
N TRP A 237 -12.88 -3.31 6.99
CA TRP A 237 -13.57 -2.16 6.41
C TRP A 237 -14.71 -1.82 7.36
N LYS A 238 -14.45 -0.98 8.37
CA LYS A 238 -15.37 -0.78 9.50
C LYS A 238 -16.76 -0.30 9.04
N SER A 239 -16.84 0.56 8.02
CA SER A 239 -18.11 1.05 7.46
C SER A 239 -18.96 -0.05 6.79
N ARG A 240 -18.40 -1.24 6.53
CA ARG A 240 -19.05 -2.38 5.86
C ARG A 240 -19.05 -3.67 6.71
N THR A 241 -18.52 -3.60 7.90
CA THR A 241 -18.48 -4.72 8.85
C THR A 241 -19.51 -4.47 9.94
N SER A 242 -20.34 -5.48 10.27
CA SER A 242 -21.37 -5.27 11.26
C SER A 242 -20.76 -4.97 12.64
N PRO A 243 -21.38 -4.05 13.43
CA PRO A 243 -20.90 -3.73 14.78
C PRO A 243 -20.79 -4.96 15.69
N GLN A 244 -21.69 -5.94 15.53
CA GLN A 244 -21.69 -7.18 16.30
C GLN A 244 -20.46 -8.05 16.01
N VAL A 245 -19.98 -8.08 14.74
CA VAL A 245 -18.75 -8.80 14.37
C VAL A 245 -17.54 -8.08 14.96
N LEU A 246 -17.48 -6.75 14.83
CA LEU A 246 -16.39 -5.95 15.40
C LEU A 246 -16.31 -6.12 16.92
N ALA A 247 -17.42 -6.01 17.63
CA ALA A 247 -17.47 -6.22 19.07
C ALA A 247 -17.02 -7.63 19.47
N LYS A 248 -17.44 -8.66 18.74
CA LYS A 248 -17.00 -10.05 19.00
C LYS A 248 -15.49 -10.20 18.80
N LEU A 249 -14.90 -9.59 17.77
CA LEU A 249 -13.45 -9.64 17.55
C LEU A 249 -12.69 -9.03 18.72
N VAL A 250 -13.06 -7.81 19.11
CA VAL A 250 -12.42 -7.09 20.24
C VAL A 250 -12.60 -7.87 21.56
N ASN A 251 -13.80 -8.36 21.86
CA ASN A 251 -14.09 -9.11 23.10
C ASN A 251 -13.33 -10.45 23.18
N ASN A 252 -12.86 -10.98 22.04
CA ASN A 252 -12.03 -12.19 22.00
C ASN A 252 -10.53 -11.86 21.89
N GLY A 253 -10.12 -10.61 22.13
CA GLY A 253 -8.72 -10.22 22.19
C GLY A 253 -8.04 -9.99 20.84
N ALA A 254 -8.82 -9.80 19.75
CA ALA A 254 -8.25 -9.45 18.46
C ALA A 254 -7.76 -8.00 18.44
N HIS A 255 -6.61 -7.76 17.82
CA HIS A 255 -6.23 -6.43 17.37
C HIS A 255 -6.96 -6.13 16.05
N VAL A 256 -7.91 -5.19 16.08
CA VAL A 256 -8.72 -4.85 14.90
C VAL A 256 -8.18 -3.59 14.25
N GLY A 257 -7.38 -3.78 13.19
CA GLY A 257 -6.96 -2.69 12.30
C GLY A 257 -8.04 -2.32 11.29
N GLU A 258 -7.77 -1.29 10.51
CA GLU A 258 -8.71 -0.78 9.53
C GLU A 258 -8.14 -0.81 8.10
N ILE A 259 -9.00 -1.08 7.11
CA ILE A 259 -8.69 -0.95 5.69
C ILE A 259 -9.62 0.06 5.04
N GLU A 260 -9.06 0.96 4.22
CA GLU A 260 -9.79 1.95 3.44
C GLU A 260 -9.18 2.17 2.05
N ASP A 261 -9.93 2.85 1.16
CA ASP A 261 -9.40 3.30 -0.13
C ASP A 261 -8.25 4.29 0.09
N GLY A 262 -7.17 4.19 -0.70
CA GLY A 262 -6.05 5.13 -0.63
C GLY A 262 -6.35 6.51 -1.23
N PHE A 263 -5.39 7.43 -1.10
CA PHE A 263 -5.53 8.83 -1.53
C PHE A 263 -5.53 8.98 -3.06
N ILE A 264 -4.79 8.13 -3.79
CA ILE A 264 -4.83 8.02 -5.25
C ILE A 264 -5.59 6.74 -5.57
N ARG A 265 -6.93 6.82 -5.65
CA ARG A 265 -7.77 5.63 -5.59
C ARG A 265 -7.88 4.88 -6.91
N SER A 266 -8.33 5.54 -7.96
CA SER A 266 -8.64 4.90 -9.25
C SER A 266 -9.05 5.94 -10.29
N VAL A 267 -9.02 5.56 -11.56
CA VAL A 267 -9.69 6.33 -12.62
C VAL A 267 -11.16 5.94 -12.65
N GLY A 268 -12.02 6.76 -12.03
CA GLY A 268 -13.46 6.55 -11.91
C GLY A 268 -13.93 6.22 -10.49
N LEU A 269 -15.24 6.30 -10.29
CA LEU A 269 -15.87 6.25 -8.98
C LEU A 269 -16.07 4.82 -8.48
N GLY A 270 -15.93 4.62 -7.17
CA GLY A 270 -16.23 3.35 -6.49
C GLY A 270 -17.71 2.94 -6.58
N ALA A 271 -18.63 3.89 -6.72
CA ALA A 271 -20.03 3.63 -6.98
C ALA A 271 -20.26 2.81 -8.26
N ASN A 272 -19.37 2.93 -9.24
CA ASN A 272 -19.37 2.14 -10.47
C ASN A 272 -18.62 0.79 -10.35
N CYS A 273 -18.30 0.33 -9.13
CA CYS A 273 -17.53 -0.88 -8.86
C CYS A 273 -16.11 -0.87 -9.45
N VAL A 274 -15.51 0.30 -9.68
CA VAL A 274 -14.11 0.41 -10.10
C VAL A 274 -13.20 0.04 -8.92
N PRO A 275 -12.35 -1.02 -9.04
CA PRO A 275 -11.48 -1.45 -7.97
C PRO A 275 -10.48 -0.35 -7.57
N PRO A 276 -10.15 -0.24 -6.28
CA PRO A 276 -9.13 0.69 -5.84
C PRO A 276 -7.75 0.23 -6.30
N LEU A 277 -6.95 1.15 -6.85
CA LEU A 277 -5.55 0.91 -7.20
C LEU A 277 -4.60 1.23 -6.03
N SER A 278 -5.14 1.80 -4.98
CA SER A 278 -4.46 1.98 -3.71
C SER A 278 -5.38 1.66 -2.54
N ALA A 279 -4.77 1.14 -1.48
CA ALA A 279 -5.44 0.85 -0.22
C ALA A 279 -4.56 1.27 0.95
N ILE A 280 -5.22 1.68 2.03
CA ILE A 280 -4.60 1.90 3.32
C ILE A 280 -4.92 0.68 4.18
N VAL A 281 -3.94 0.17 4.90
CA VAL A 281 -4.10 -0.81 5.97
C VAL A 281 -3.41 -0.23 7.19
N ASP A 282 -4.21 0.20 8.14
CA ASP A 282 -3.76 0.82 9.38
C ASP A 282 -3.94 -0.18 10.54
N PHE A 283 -2.87 -0.45 11.24
CA PHE A 283 -2.87 -1.42 12.33
C PHE A 283 -3.18 -0.78 13.70
N THR A 284 -3.07 0.53 13.79
CA THR A 284 -3.24 1.32 15.03
C THR A 284 -4.63 1.96 15.09
N GLY A 285 -5.03 2.69 14.04
CA GLY A 285 -6.29 3.40 13.97
C GLY A 285 -6.73 3.65 12.54
N ILE A 286 -7.03 4.91 12.18
CA ILE A 286 -7.24 5.34 10.78
C ILE A 286 -6.98 6.85 10.64
N TYR A 287 -6.36 7.26 9.56
CA TYR A 287 -5.89 8.62 9.32
C TYR A 287 -6.93 9.75 9.46
N PHE A 288 -8.21 9.48 9.29
CA PHE A 288 -9.27 10.48 9.36
C PHE A 288 -9.95 10.58 10.74
N ASP A 289 -9.58 9.73 11.68
CA ASP A 289 -10.09 9.77 13.07
C ASP A 289 -9.01 10.33 13.99
N PRO A 290 -9.09 11.62 14.39
CA PRO A 290 -8.09 12.24 15.25
C PRO A 290 -8.24 11.88 16.72
N SER A 291 -9.28 11.13 17.12
CA SER A 291 -9.49 10.74 18.53
C SER A 291 -8.45 9.73 19.01
N GLU A 292 -7.88 8.94 18.11
CA GLU A 292 -6.87 7.93 18.37
C GLU A 292 -5.63 8.16 17.48
N GLU A 293 -4.49 7.54 17.83
CA GLU A 293 -3.33 7.51 16.95
C GLU A 293 -3.63 6.65 15.71
N SER A 294 -2.97 6.95 14.59
CA SER A 294 -2.96 6.12 13.38
C SER A 294 -1.54 5.82 12.94
N ASP A 295 -1.37 4.80 12.08
CA ASP A 295 -0.06 4.51 11.50
C ASP A 295 0.47 5.72 10.71
N LEU A 296 -0.41 6.47 10.01
CA LEU A 296 -0.01 7.71 9.34
C LEU A 296 0.51 8.75 10.32
N GLU A 297 -0.21 8.98 11.44
CA GLU A 297 0.21 9.95 12.44
C GLU A 297 1.55 9.55 13.07
N ASN A 298 1.76 8.25 13.31
CA ASN A 298 3.02 7.72 13.81
C ASN A 298 4.17 7.94 12.81
N ILE A 299 3.94 7.69 11.51
CA ILE A 299 4.90 7.99 10.44
C ILE A 299 5.26 9.48 10.44
N LEU A 300 4.26 10.36 10.42
CA LEU A 300 4.48 11.80 10.36
C LEU A 300 5.19 12.35 11.62
N GLN A 301 4.88 11.81 12.79
CA GLN A 301 5.42 12.26 14.07
C GLN A 301 6.82 11.71 14.35
N ARG A 302 7.14 10.46 13.97
CA ARG A 302 8.30 9.72 14.49
C ARG A 302 9.32 9.32 13.44
N ASP A 303 8.91 9.10 12.16
CA ASP A 303 9.84 8.64 11.13
C ASP A 303 10.82 9.72 10.69
N SER A 304 12.00 9.31 10.25
CA SER A 304 12.97 10.20 9.64
C SER A 304 12.73 10.29 8.13
N PHE A 305 12.63 11.52 7.63
CA PHE A 305 12.49 11.78 6.20
C PHE A 305 13.86 12.20 5.64
N ASN A 306 14.61 11.25 5.09
CA ASN A 306 15.89 11.55 4.48
C ASN A 306 15.73 12.35 3.16
N GLU A 307 16.82 12.96 2.70
CA GLU A 307 16.81 13.82 1.50
C GLU A 307 16.30 13.09 0.24
N ASN A 308 16.65 11.81 0.06
CA ASN A 308 16.19 11.03 -1.09
C ASN A 308 14.66 10.82 -1.06
N LEU A 309 14.09 10.50 0.10
CA LEU A 309 12.65 10.34 0.27
C LEU A 309 11.91 11.65 0.02
N CYS A 310 12.42 12.77 0.54
CA CYS A 310 11.85 14.10 0.28
C CYS A 310 11.93 14.48 -1.20
N ARG A 311 13.04 14.17 -1.89
CA ARG A 311 13.18 14.41 -3.33
C ARG A 311 12.18 13.59 -4.15
N ARG A 312 11.95 12.32 -3.81
CA ARG A 312 10.91 11.49 -4.41
C ARG A 312 9.51 12.06 -4.18
N ALA A 313 9.23 12.51 -2.96
CA ALA A 313 7.96 13.15 -2.61
C ALA A 313 7.70 14.43 -3.40
N ALA A 314 8.73 15.28 -3.55
CA ALA A 314 8.65 16.50 -4.36
C ALA A 314 8.38 16.18 -5.85
N ALA A 315 9.08 15.18 -6.41
CA ALA A 315 8.87 14.75 -7.79
C ALA A 315 7.44 14.19 -7.99
N LEU A 316 6.96 13.33 -7.08
CA LEU A 316 5.60 12.80 -7.12
C LEU A 316 4.55 13.90 -7.02
N LYS A 317 4.72 14.86 -6.09
CA LYS A 317 3.84 16.03 -5.95
C LYS A 317 3.76 16.83 -7.26
N ASN A 318 4.90 17.15 -7.84
CA ASN A 318 4.96 17.90 -9.09
C ASN A 318 4.24 17.15 -10.21
N ARG A 319 4.46 15.84 -10.33
CA ARG A 319 3.81 15.00 -11.34
C ARG A 319 2.29 14.93 -11.17
N LEU A 320 1.81 14.82 -9.93
CA LEU A 320 0.37 14.87 -9.61
C LEU A 320 -0.28 16.19 -10.05
N VAL A 321 0.40 17.31 -9.79
CA VAL A 321 -0.08 18.65 -10.15
C VAL A 321 -0.05 18.86 -11.67
N GLU A 322 1.05 18.53 -12.33
CA GLU A 322 1.21 18.64 -13.79
C GLU A 322 0.19 17.81 -14.56
N ALA A 323 -0.09 16.61 -14.10
CA ALA A 323 -1.06 15.71 -14.73
C ALA A 323 -2.51 15.96 -14.29
N ASP A 324 -2.75 16.95 -13.42
CA ASP A 324 -4.05 17.29 -12.80
C ASP A 324 -4.77 16.04 -12.23
N ILE A 325 -4.01 15.22 -11.51
CA ILE A 325 -4.51 13.98 -10.90
C ILE A 325 -5.12 14.30 -9.53
N SER A 326 -6.34 13.81 -9.31
CA SER A 326 -7.05 13.80 -8.03
C SER A 326 -7.31 12.36 -7.56
N LYS A 327 -8.01 12.22 -6.43
CA LYS A 327 -8.41 10.91 -5.87
C LYS A 327 -9.09 9.98 -6.90
N TYR A 328 -9.80 10.52 -7.89
CA TYR A 328 -10.59 9.76 -8.86
C TYR A 328 -10.10 9.90 -10.31
N GLY A 329 -8.86 10.29 -10.52
CA GLY A 329 -8.23 10.44 -11.83
C GLY A 329 -8.04 11.88 -12.27
N GLN A 330 -7.82 12.06 -13.56
CA GLN A 330 -7.59 13.37 -14.16
C GLN A 330 -8.88 14.16 -14.38
N SER A 331 -8.83 15.47 -14.18
CA SER A 331 -9.88 16.42 -14.57
C SER A 331 -9.43 17.23 -15.79
N ARG A 332 -10.35 17.52 -16.71
CA ARG A 332 -10.01 18.23 -17.95
C ARG A 332 -10.77 19.57 -18.15
N ASN A 333 -11.54 19.98 -17.16
CA ASN A 333 -12.34 21.21 -17.29
C ASN A 333 -11.62 22.39 -16.64
N GLU A 334 -11.00 23.24 -17.43
CA GLU A 334 -10.47 24.51 -16.95
C GLU A 334 -11.62 25.48 -16.68
N ILE A 335 -11.53 26.18 -15.54
CA ILE A 335 -12.43 27.29 -15.20
C ILE A 335 -11.61 28.57 -15.15
N LYS A 336 -12.10 29.58 -15.84
CA LYS A 336 -11.57 30.93 -15.71
C LYS A 336 -12.53 31.77 -14.83
N LEU A 337 -12.10 32.01 -13.61
CA LEU A 337 -12.76 33.04 -12.77
C LEU A 337 -12.34 34.42 -13.22
N ALA A 338 -13.21 35.41 -13.02
CA ALA A 338 -12.93 36.78 -13.45
C ALA A 338 -11.66 37.33 -12.78
N ASP A 339 -10.72 37.85 -13.58
CA ASP A 339 -9.41 38.34 -13.12
C ASP A 339 -9.47 39.54 -12.17
N LYS A 340 -10.60 40.24 -12.15
CA LYS A 340 -10.80 41.45 -11.33
C LYS A 340 -11.11 41.18 -9.86
N ILE A 341 -11.35 39.91 -9.48
CA ILE A 341 -11.70 39.51 -8.12
C ILE A 341 -10.40 39.23 -7.35
N ARG A 342 -10.16 39.99 -6.28
CA ARG A 342 -9.06 39.77 -5.33
C ARG A 342 -9.50 38.83 -4.23
N ASN A 343 -8.55 38.02 -3.70
CA ASN A 343 -8.77 37.09 -2.62
C ASN A 343 -9.95 36.13 -2.84
N LYS A 344 -9.78 35.17 -3.74
CA LYS A 344 -10.78 34.15 -4.05
C LYS A 344 -10.59 32.95 -3.09
N VAL A 345 -11.66 32.54 -2.45
CA VAL A 345 -11.65 31.46 -1.48
C VAL A 345 -12.65 30.37 -1.87
N LEU A 346 -12.18 29.14 -1.97
CA LEU A 346 -13.03 27.98 -2.19
C LEU A 346 -13.48 27.38 -0.86
N VAL A 347 -14.76 27.17 -0.68
CA VAL A 347 -15.33 26.37 0.42
C VAL A 347 -15.82 25.06 -0.15
N ALA A 348 -15.11 23.97 0.20
CA ALA A 348 -15.42 22.64 -0.30
C ALA A 348 -16.41 21.93 0.62
N GLY A 349 -17.66 21.78 0.15
CA GLY A 349 -18.71 21.04 0.85
C GLY A 349 -18.38 19.55 0.92
N GLN A 350 -18.87 18.89 1.96
CA GLN A 350 -18.66 17.48 2.25
C GLN A 350 -19.98 16.74 2.52
N VAL A 351 -19.91 15.43 2.54
CA VAL A 351 -21.01 14.57 2.96
C VAL A 351 -21.06 14.57 4.47
N GLU A 352 -22.11 15.12 5.08
CA GLU A 352 -22.20 15.36 6.54
C GLU A 352 -22.30 14.11 7.39
N ASP A 353 -22.72 12.97 6.81
CA ASP A 353 -22.72 11.65 7.45
C ASP A 353 -21.51 10.78 7.07
N ASP A 354 -20.47 11.36 6.48
CA ASP A 354 -19.22 10.67 6.26
C ASP A 354 -18.45 10.48 7.58
N ARG A 355 -17.74 9.35 7.70
CA ARG A 355 -17.01 9.03 8.93
C ARG A 355 -15.97 10.11 9.28
N SER A 356 -15.29 10.67 8.28
CA SER A 356 -14.31 11.73 8.51
C SER A 356 -14.93 13.00 9.10
N ILE A 357 -16.19 13.30 8.76
CA ILE A 357 -16.94 14.41 9.38
C ILE A 357 -17.43 14.03 10.78
N CYS A 358 -17.91 12.79 10.95
CA CYS A 358 -18.38 12.33 12.26
C CYS A 358 -17.26 12.29 13.30
N THR A 359 -16.03 11.94 12.92
CA THR A 359 -14.88 11.84 13.82
C THR A 359 -14.08 13.16 13.87
N GLY A 360 -13.51 13.58 12.74
CA GLY A 360 -12.62 14.74 12.66
C GLY A 360 -13.33 16.09 12.44
N GLY A 361 -14.61 16.07 12.04
CA GLY A 361 -15.41 17.29 11.82
C GLY A 361 -16.28 17.69 13.00
N PHE A 362 -16.35 16.84 14.04
CA PHE A 362 -17.14 17.10 15.27
C PHE A 362 -18.60 17.48 14.98
N GLY A 363 -19.21 16.89 13.95
CA GLY A 363 -20.60 17.14 13.56
C GLY A 363 -20.83 18.48 12.86
N MET A 364 -19.82 19.15 12.39
CA MET A 364 -19.94 20.40 11.63
C MET A 364 -20.71 20.19 10.33
N THR A 365 -21.66 21.09 10.03
CA THR A 365 -22.44 21.09 8.79
C THR A 365 -21.78 21.95 7.70
N ASN A 366 -22.19 21.77 6.44
CA ASN A 366 -21.73 22.61 5.33
C ASN A 366 -22.14 24.09 5.51
N LEU A 367 -23.30 24.34 6.10
CA LEU A 367 -23.74 25.70 6.41
C LEU A 367 -22.82 26.37 7.45
N ALA A 368 -22.52 25.65 8.54
CA ALA A 368 -21.60 26.14 9.57
C ALA A 368 -20.19 26.40 9.02
N LEU A 369 -19.72 25.54 8.10
CA LEU A 369 -18.45 25.76 7.39
C LEU A 369 -18.47 27.07 6.58
N LEU A 370 -19.53 27.32 5.80
CA LEU A 370 -19.68 28.56 5.00
C LEU A 370 -19.75 29.80 5.89
N GLU A 371 -20.54 29.75 6.95
CA GLU A 371 -20.66 30.86 7.91
C GLU A 371 -19.30 31.20 8.53
N ARG A 372 -18.56 30.19 9.02
CA ARG A 372 -17.22 30.37 9.58
C ARG A 372 -16.19 30.82 8.56
N ALA A 373 -16.29 30.36 7.31
CA ALA A 373 -15.44 30.82 6.22
C ALA A 373 -15.66 32.33 5.95
N ARG A 374 -16.92 32.81 5.86
CA ARG A 374 -17.24 34.21 5.71
C ARG A 374 -16.76 35.05 6.89
N GLN A 375 -16.88 34.55 8.11
CA GLN A 375 -16.37 35.23 9.31
C GLN A 375 -14.85 35.41 9.29
N ASN A 376 -14.12 34.39 8.80
CA ASN A 376 -12.67 34.40 8.70
C ASN A 376 -12.13 35.22 7.53
N GLU A 377 -12.92 35.32 6.44
CA GLU A 377 -12.58 35.95 5.18
C GLU A 377 -13.71 36.95 4.77
N PRO A 378 -13.93 38.03 5.53
CA PRO A 378 -15.10 38.92 5.35
C PRO A 378 -15.12 39.59 3.96
N ASP A 379 -13.95 39.89 3.40
CA ASP A 379 -13.81 40.64 2.12
C ASP A 379 -13.48 39.71 0.93
N ALA A 380 -13.37 38.40 1.15
CA ALA A 380 -13.05 37.43 0.10
C ALA A 380 -14.27 37.17 -0.80
N HIS A 381 -13.98 36.84 -2.06
CA HIS A 381 -14.98 36.24 -2.95
C HIS A 381 -15.04 34.74 -2.67
N ILE A 382 -16.10 34.31 -1.99
CA ILE A 382 -16.29 32.93 -1.55
C ILE A 382 -17.06 32.14 -2.60
N ILE A 383 -16.43 31.06 -3.09
CA ILE A 383 -17.00 30.10 -4.03
C ILE A 383 -17.35 28.83 -3.25
N TYR A 384 -18.62 28.47 -3.22
CA TYR A 384 -19.06 27.21 -2.61
C TYR A 384 -19.12 26.09 -3.65
N LYS A 385 -18.47 24.97 -3.36
CA LYS A 385 -18.53 23.74 -4.16
C LYS A 385 -19.21 22.65 -3.36
N PRO A 386 -20.51 22.35 -3.59
CA PRO A 386 -21.18 21.25 -2.92
C PRO A 386 -20.60 19.89 -3.37
N HIS A 387 -20.66 18.90 -2.49
CA HIS A 387 -20.18 17.54 -2.80
C HIS A 387 -21.08 16.88 -3.87
N PRO A 388 -20.50 16.19 -4.89
CA PRO A 388 -21.28 15.59 -5.97
C PRO A 388 -22.36 14.61 -5.50
N ASP A 389 -22.08 13.76 -4.49
CA ASP A 389 -23.06 12.81 -3.95
C ASP A 389 -24.20 13.49 -3.20
N VAL A 390 -23.95 14.66 -2.65
CA VAL A 390 -24.99 15.50 -2.01
C VAL A 390 -25.87 16.14 -3.08
N VAL A 391 -25.29 16.70 -4.14
CA VAL A 391 -26.02 17.24 -5.29
C VAL A 391 -26.89 16.19 -5.96
N ALA A 392 -26.37 14.96 -6.08
CA ALA A 392 -27.13 13.82 -6.62
C ALA A 392 -28.26 13.32 -5.70
N GLY A 393 -28.42 13.86 -4.49
CA GLY A 393 -29.44 13.47 -3.52
C GLY A 393 -29.21 12.10 -2.85
N HIS A 394 -27.98 11.57 -2.94
CA HIS A 394 -27.65 10.26 -2.39
C HIS A 394 -27.17 10.29 -0.93
N ARG A 395 -26.75 11.47 -0.44
CA ARG A 395 -26.10 11.63 0.88
C ARG A 395 -26.56 12.95 1.54
N LYS A 396 -26.36 13.01 2.87
CA LYS A 396 -26.69 14.20 3.69
C LYS A 396 -25.73 15.36 3.42
N GLY A 397 -26.24 16.60 3.64
CA GLY A 397 -25.47 17.83 3.48
C GLY A 397 -26.03 18.76 2.39
N HIS A 398 -27.24 18.48 1.89
CA HIS A 398 -27.96 19.38 0.98
C HIS A 398 -28.28 20.70 1.69
N MET A 399 -28.11 21.79 0.98
CA MET A 399 -28.41 23.15 1.41
C MET A 399 -29.09 23.88 0.25
N GLU A 400 -30.13 24.63 0.54
CA GLU A 400 -30.80 25.42 -0.47
C GLU A 400 -29.87 26.53 -1.00
N PRO A 401 -29.87 26.82 -2.32
CA PRO A 401 -29.01 27.85 -2.90
C PRO A 401 -29.12 29.21 -2.22
N ALA A 402 -30.34 29.62 -1.85
CA ALA A 402 -30.59 30.88 -1.16
C ALA A 402 -29.92 30.92 0.24
N GLU A 403 -29.81 29.79 0.89
CA GLU A 403 -29.17 29.66 2.21
C GLU A 403 -27.62 29.73 2.06
N ALA A 404 -27.06 29.04 1.08
CA ALA A 404 -25.65 29.10 0.76
C ALA A 404 -25.20 30.51 0.37
N LEU A 405 -25.96 31.19 -0.47
CA LEU A 405 -25.67 32.55 -0.96
C LEU A 405 -25.78 33.65 0.12
N ARG A 406 -26.18 33.32 1.34
CA ARG A 406 -26.03 34.24 2.47
C ARG A 406 -24.57 34.44 2.86
N PHE A 407 -23.71 33.45 2.60
CA PHE A 407 -22.32 33.42 3.02
C PHE A 407 -21.35 33.26 1.84
N ALA A 408 -21.77 32.64 0.73
CA ALA A 408 -21.01 32.52 -0.50
C ALA A 408 -21.46 33.56 -1.53
N ASP A 409 -20.54 33.98 -2.39
CA ASP A 409 -20.83 34.87 -3.52
C ASP A 409 -21.22 34.07 -4.77
N GLU A 410 -20.78 32.82 -4.86
CA GLU A 410 -20.99 31.94 -6.01
C GLU A 410 -21.11 30.49 -5.60
N ILE A 411 -21.95 29.72 -6.32
CA ILE A 411 -22.05 28.23 -6.16
C ILE A 411 -21.64 27.58 -7.48
N GLN A 412 -20.65 26.66 -7.39
CA GLN A 412 -20.13 25.93 -8.54
C GLN A 412 -20.53 24.44 -8.45
N HIS A 413 -21.50 24.01 -9.28
CA HIS A 413 -22.00 22.62 -9.29
C HIS A 413 -21.15 21.71 -10.19
N ASP A 414 -20.82 22.14 -11.39
CA ASP A 414 -20.28 21.30 -12.46
C ASP A 414 -18.75 21.31 -12.55
N ALA A 415 -18.12 22.31 -11.94
CA ALA A 415 -16.69 22.49 -11.95
C ALA A 415 -15.94 21.32 -11.28
N ALA A 416 -14.84 20.90 -11.86
CA ALA A 416 -13.94 19.99 -11.19
C ALA A 416 -13.29 20.66 -9.97
N ILE A 417 -13.11 19.90 -8.90
CA ILE A 417 -12.53 20.43 -7.65
C ILE A 417 -11.10 20.94 -7.88
N THR A 418 -10.28 20.23 -8.65
CA THR A 418 -8.90 20.63 -8.96
C THR A 418 -8.83 21.91 -9.77
N SER A 419 -9.75 22.10 -10.73
CA SER A 419 -9.84 23.34 -11.52
C SER A 419 -10.20 24.55 -10.64
N LEU A 420 -11.11 24.36 -9.68
CA LEU A 420 -11.44 25.41 -8.70
C LEU A 420 -10.26 25.70 -7.78
N ILE A 421 -9.59 24.67 -7.25
CA ILE A 421 -8.40 24.85 -6.42
C ILE A 421 -7.31 25.63 -7.17
N ASN A 422 -7.08 25.34 -8.44
CA ASN A 422 -6.10 26.07 -9.25
C ASN A 422 -6.46 27.56 -9.40
N ALA A 423 -7.76 27.89 -9.47
CA ALA A 423 -8.27 29.22 -9.74
C ALA A 423 -8.44 30.14 -8.51
N VAL A 424 -8.27 29.61 -7.29
CA VAL A 424 -8.44 30.35 -6.03
C VAL A 424 -7.12 30.58 -5.30
N ASP A 425 -7.12 31.47 -4.31
CA ASP A 425 -5.97 31.81 -3.47
C ASP A 425 -5.94 30.98 -2.19
N GLY A 426 -7.13 30.62 -1.65
CA GLY A 426 -7.27 29.84 -0.44
C GLY A 426 -8.43 28.84 -0.48
N VAL A 427 -8.37 27.84 0.40
CA VAL A 427 -9.38 26.77 0.48
C VAL A 427 -9.77 26.54 1.94
N HIS A 428 -11.07 26.55 2.22
CA HIS A 428 -11.63 26.21 3.53
C HIS A 428 -12.30 24.83 3.45
N VAL A 429 -12.00 23.97 4.42
CA VAL A 429 -12.53 22.61 4.52
C VAL A 429 -12.86 22.25 5.96
N ILE A 430 -13.73 21.27 6.15
CA ILE A 430 -13.84 20.59 7.46
C ILE A 430 -12.70 19.57 7.56
N THR A 431 -12.80 18.44 6.85
CA THR A 431 -11.81 17.37 6.84
C THR A 431 -11.50 16.85 5.42
N SER A 432 -11.95 17.56 4.40
CA SER A 432 -11.89 17.14 2.99
C SER A 432 -10.47 16.91 2.50
N LEU A 433 -10.28 15.87 1.69
CA LEU A 433 -9.07 15.66 0.91
C LEU A 433 -8.75 16.85 -0.03
N ALA A 434 -9.75 17.64 -0.42
CA ALA A 434 -9.54 18.87 -1.20
C ALA A 434 -8.54 19.84 -0.55
N GLY A 435 -8.47 19.87 0.80
CA GLY A 435 -7.44 20.64 1.50
C GLY A 435 -6.03 20.10 1.26
N PHE A 436 -5.84 18.78 1.28
CA PHE A 436 -4.55 18.19 0.91
C PHE A 436 -4.19 18.44 -0.56
N GLU A 437 -5.14 18.28 -1.48
CA GLU A 437 -4.96 18.61 -2.91
C GLU A 437 -4.62 20.11 -3.12
N ALA A 438 -5.15 21.00 -2.29
CA ALA A 438 -4.82 22.43 -2.29
C ALA A 438 -3.39 22.68 -1.78
N LEU A 439 -2.96 22.02 -0.70
CA LEU A 439 -1.56 22.08 -0.23
C LEU A 439 -0.57 21.63 -1.30
N LEU A 440 -0.86 20.54 -2.03
CA LEU A 440 -0.01 20.07 -3.14
C LEU A 440 0.17 21.15 -4.23
N ARG A 441 -0.82 22.04 -4.41
CA ARG A 441 -0.83 23.12 -5.39
C ARG A 441 -0.36 24.46 -4.80
N GLY A 442 0.18 24.45 -3.58
CA GLY A 442 0.71 25.65 -2.92
C GLY A 442 -0.33 26.66 -2.49
N LYS A 443 -1.60 26.25 -2.31
CA LYS A 443 -2.67 27.13 -1.85
C LYS A 443 -2.72 27.20 -0.34
N ALA A 444 -3.15 28.37 0.19
CA ALA A 444 -3.45 28.53 1.60
C ALA A 444 -4.64 27.64 1.99
N VAL A 445 -4.52 26.90 3.11
CA VAL A 445 -5.57 26.00 3.56
C VAL A 445 -5.96 26.32 5.00
N THR A 446 -7.27 26.53 5.22
CA THR A 446 -7.86 26.68 6.54
C THR A 446 -8.73 25.45 6.85
N THR A 447 -8.43 24.75 7.93
CA THR A 447 -9.18 23.59 8.40
C THR A 447 -10.12 23.99 9.53
N HIS A 448 -11.39 23.60 9.45
CA HIS A 448 -12.38 23.84 10.50
C HIS A 448 -12.62 22.61 11.39
N GLY A 449 -12.28 21.43 10.90
CA GLY A 449 -12.13 20.19 11.64
C GLY A 449 -10.65 19.81 11.73
N VAL A 450 -10.39 18.51 11.97
CA VAL A 450 -9.03 17.97 12.17
C VAL A 450 -8.74 16.87 11.15
N PRO A 451 -8.44 17.21 9.88
CA PRO A 451 -7.95 16.22 8.92
C PRO A 451 -6.54 15.74 9.26
N PHE A 452 -6.07 14.69 8.56
CA PHE A 452 -4.74 14.11 8.80
C PHE A 452 -3.58 15.10 8.56
N TYR A 453 -3.78 16.08 7.71
CA TYR A 453 -2.78 17.11 7.36
C TYR A 453 -2.81 18.35 8.25
N ALA A 454 -3.76 18.44 9.21
CA ALA A 454 -3.81 19.51 10.22
C ALA A 454 -2.85 19.27 11.37
N GLY A 455 -2.32 20.33 11.97
CA GLY A 455 -1.46 20.28 13.16
C GLY A 455 0.04 20.15 12.88
N TRP A 456 0.44 20.13 11.61
CA TRP A 456 1.86 19.99 11.23
C TRP A 456 2.52 21.31 10.81
N GLY A 457 1.82 22.44 10.98
CA GLY A 457 2.31 23.78 10.64
C GLY A 457 2.20 24.17 9.18
N LEU A 458 1.42 23.44 8.38
CA LEU A 458 1.18 23.66 6.95
C LEU A 458 -0.19 24.32 6.67
N THR A 459 -1.07 24.36 7.66
CA THR A 459 -2.45 24.82 7.57
C THR A 459 -2.76 25.85 8.66
N LYS A 460 -3.78 26.68 8.44
CA LYS A 460 -4.42 27.46 9.49
C LYS A 460 -5.50 26.59 10.13
N ASP A 461 -5.21 26.07 11.32
CA ASP A 461 -6.09 25.13 11.99
C ASP A 461 -7.05 25.86 12.95
N LEU A 462 -8.36 25.73 12.71
CA LEU A 462 -9.43 26.28 13.55
C LEU A 462 -10.16 25.17 14.33
N GLY A 463 -9.83 23.92 14.12
CA GLY A 463 -10.25 22.77 14.92
C GLY A 463 -9.25 22.46 16.04
N ASP A 464 -9.70 21.67 17.01
CA ASP A 464 -8.89 21.26 18.18
C ASP A 464 -7.92 20.14 17.78
N VAL A 465 -6.74 20.53 17.28
CA VAL A 465 -5.69 19.60 16.87
C VAL A 465 -5.17 18.81 18.07
N PRO A 466 -5.01 17.47 17.96
CA PRO A 466 -4.47 16.67 19.05
C PRO A 466 -3.08 17.14 19.53
N ALA A 467 -2.92 17.30 20.83
CA ALA A 467 -1.67 17.77 21.46
C ALA A 467 -0.44 16.89 21.16
N ARG A 468 -0.65 15.64 20.74
CA ARG A 468 0.40 14.70 20.32
C ARG A 468 1.02 15.01 18.97
N ARG A 469 0.39 15.86 18.11
CA ARG A 469 0.96 16.35 16.83
C ARG A 469 1.86 17.55 17.11
N THR A 470 3.09 17.29 17.55
CA THR A 470 4.04 18.33 18.00
C THR A 470 5.07 18.70 16.94
N ARG A 471 5.26 17.86 15.93
CA ARG A 471 6.26 18.08 14.89
C ARG A 471 5.78 19.11 13.86
N ARG A 472 6.71 19.93 13.37
CA ARG A 472 6.48 20.77 12.19
C ARG A 472 7.08 20.06 10.97
N LEU A 473 6.30 19.93 9.92
CA LEU A 473 6.70 19.27 8.68
C LEU A 473 6.83 20.27 7.54
N SER A 474 7.73 19.96 6.61
CA SER A 474 7.67 20.50 5.26
C SER A 474 6.55 19.80 4.46
N LEU A 475 6.12 20.42 3.37
CA LEU A 475 5.13 19.79 2.49
C LEU A 475 5.64 18.47 1.90
N ASP A 476 6.93 18.38 1.56
CA ASP A 476 7.51 17.17 1.00
C ASP A 476 7.59 16.03 2.02
N GLU A 477 7.82 16.31 3.32
CA GLU A 477 7.70 15.32 4.40
C GLU A 477 6.26 14.83 4.58
N LEU A 478 5.26 15.74 4.55
CA LEU A 478 3.86 15.36 4.59
C LEU A 478 3.49 14.45 3.39
N VAL A 479 3.93 14.79 2.19
CA VAL A 479 3.71 14.00 0.96
C VAL A 479 4.42 12.65 1.06
N ALA A 480 5.65 12.61 1.57
CA ALA A 480 6.40 11.38 1.77
C ALA A 480 5.64 10.41 2.69
N GLY A 481 5.23 10.87 3.86
CA GLY A 481 4.44 10.06 4.80
C GLY A 481 3.12 9.60 4.20
N THR A 482 2.37 10.54 3.62
CA THR A 482 1.01 10.31 3.15
C THR A 482 0.93 9.47 1.87
N LEU A 483 1.83 9.66 0.90
CA LEU A 483 1.74 9.03 -0.41
C LEU A 483 2.80 7.95 -0.66
N LEU A 484 4.00 8.03 -0.05
CA LEU A 484 5.05 7.04 -0.31
C LEU A 484 5.11 5.94 0.75
N LEU A 485 4.87 6.26 2.03
CA LEU A 485 5.10 5.32 3.13
C LEU A 485 3.83 4.62 3.62
N TYR A 486 2.69 5.31 3.62
CA TYR A 486 1.48 4.81 4.26
C TYR A 486 0.59 3.94 3.36
N PRO A 487 0.24 4.31 2.10
CA PRO A 487 -0.62 3.49 1.26
C PRO A 487 0.12 2.34 0.58
N ARG A 488 -0.65 1.35 0.17
CA ARG A 488 -0.24 0.26 -0.73
C ARG A 488 -0.84 0.50 -2.10
N TYR A 489 -0.10 0.15 -3.15
CA TYR A 489 -0.50 0.39 -4.54
C TYR A 489 -0.42 -0.88 -5.36
N THR A 490 -1.26 -0.96 -6.40
CA THR A 490 -1.23 -2.05 -7.41
C THR A 490 -1.16 -1.44 -8.79
N ASP A 491 -0.21 -1.90 -9.60
CA ASP A 491 -0.15 -1.55 -11.02
C ASP A 491 -1.39 -2.09 -11.76
N PRO A 492 -2.17 -1.24 -12.42
CA PRO A 492 -3.38 -1.67 -13.16
C PRO A 492 -3.09 -2.64 -14.30
N VAL A 493 -1.87 -2.61 -14.86
CA VAL A 493 -1.46 -3.41 -16.02
C VAL A 493 -1.00 -4.81 -15.59
N THR A 494 0.00 -4.88 -14.73
CA THR A 494 0.63 -6.16 -14.32
C THR A 494 -0.04 -6.82 -13.12
N ARG A 495 -0.82 -6.09 -12.34
CA ARG A 495 -1.43 -6.52 -11.07
C ARG A 495 -0.43 -6.76 -9.94
N LEU A 496 0.82 -6.39 -10.12
CA LEU A 496 1.82 -6.45 -9.08
C LEU A 496 1.69 -5.26 -8.12
N PRO A 497 2.03 -5.42 -6.84
CA PRO A 497 2.23 -4.27 -5.96
C PRO A 497 3.32 -3.36 -6.52
N CYS A 498 3.06 -2.05 -6.52
CA CYS A 498 3.96 -1.07 -7.14
C CYS A 498 4.18 0.16 -6.27
N SER A 499 5.02 1.07 -6.71
CA SER A 499 5.21 2.38 -6.08
C SER A 499 4.09 3.37 -6.44
N ALA A 500 3.97 4.45 -5.65
CA ALA A 500 3.05 5.54 -5.94
C ALA A 500 3.38 6.21 -7.28
N GLU A 501 4.68 6.38 -7.56
CA GLU A 501 5.18 7.02 -8.76
C GLU A 501 4.74 6.27 -10.02
N LEU A 502 4.86 4.94 -10.02
CA LEU A 502 4.40 4.12 -11.15
C LEU A 502 2.89 4.25 -11.36
N LEU A 503 2.10 4.18 -10.29
CA LEU A 503 0.65 4.34 -10.41
C LEU A 503 0.27 5.70 -10.98
N VAL A 504 0.91 6.77 -10.50
CA VAL A 504 0.66 8.14 -11.03
C VAL A 504 1.01 8.22 -12.51
N GLU A 505 2.11 7.62 -12.93
CA GLU A 505 2.49 7.59 -14.36
C GLU A 505 1.47 6.80 -15.20
N ARG A 506 0.99 5.62 -14.72
CA ARG A 506 -0.09 4.88 -15.37
C ARG A 506 -1.37 5.70 -15.53
N ILE A 507 -1.71 6.49 -14.52
CA ILE A 507 -2.88 7.38 -14.58
C ILE A 507 -2.64 8.50 -15.59
N ALA A 508 -1.46 9.14 -15.56
CA ALA A 508 -1.09 10.21 -16.46
C ALA A 508 -1.11 9.79 -17.94
N LEU A 509 -0.66 8.57 -18.23
CA LEU A 509 -0.67 7.97 -19.57
C LEU A 509 -2.05 7.40 -19.99
N GLY A 510 -3.03 7.39 -19.08
CA GLY A 510 -4.37 6.83 -19.35
C GLY A 510 -4.44 5.30 -19.31
N GLU A 511 -3.43 4.63 -18.78
CA GLU A 511 -3.31 3.17 -18.69
C GLU A 511 -3.95 2.59 -17.42
N ALA A 512 -4.45 3.43 -16.51
CA ALA A 512 -4.98 3.00 -15.22
C ALA A 512 -6.45 2.51 -15.26
N ARG A 513 -6.97 2.13 -16.41
CA ARG A 513 -8.35 1.63 -16.54
C ARG A 513 -8.41 0.13 -16.31
N ILE A 514 -9.08 -0.27 -15.24
CA ILE A 514 -9.43 -1.68 -15.03
C ILE A 514 -10.82 -1.94 -15.61
N SER A 515 -10.91 -2.85 -16.55
CA SER A 515 -12.19 -3.33 -17.09
C SER A 515 -12.48 -4.73 -16.51
N THR A 516 -13.64 -4.87 -15.85
CA THR A 516 -14.17 -6.18 -15.42
C THR A 516 -15.58 -6.35 -15.95
N PRO A 517 -16.08 -7.58 -16.14
CA PRO A 517 -17.44 -7.81 -16.59
C PRO A 517 -18.50 -7.08 -15.72
N LEU A 518 -18.26 -6.97 -14.43
CA LEU A 518 -19.12 -6.23 -13.50
C LEU A 518 -19.13 -4.72 -13.76
N ILE A 519 -17.99 -4.13 -14.11
CA ILE A 519 -17.88 -2.70 -14.45
C ILE A 519 -18.67 -2.46 -15.74
N ILE A 520 -18.49 -3.29 -16.74
CA ILE A 520 -19.19 -3.20 -18.04
C ILE A 520 -20.71 -3.29 -17.80
N LEU A 521 -21.17 -4.25 -17.01
CA LEU A 521 -22.59 -4.42 -16.71
C LEU A 521 -23.15 -3.18 -15.97
N ARG A 522 -22.43 -2.63 -15.00
CA ARG A 522 -22.85 -1.43 -14.25
C ARG A 522 -22.87 -0.17 -15.10
N GLN A 523 -21.91 -0.01 -16.01
CA GLN A 523 -21.91 1.09 -16.98
C GLN A 523 -23.11 1.00 -17.93
N TRP A 524 -23.45 -0.20 -18.37
CA TRP A 524 -24.65 -0.46 -19.18
C TRP A 524 -25.94 -0.13 -18.42
N GLN A 525 -26.08 -0.56 -17.17
CA GLN A 525 -27.21 -0.24 -16.33
C GLN A 525 -27.32 1.28 -16.07
N GLY A 526 -26.20 1.96 -15.88
CA GLY A 526 -26.15 3.42 -15.74
C GLY A 526 -26.66 4.14 -16.99
N ARG A 527 -26.16 3.75 -18.18
CA ARG A 527 -26.61 4.29 -19.48
C ARG A 527 -28.10 4.05 -19.73
N LEU A 528 -28.59 2.87 -19.39
CA LEU A 528 -30.01 2.52 -19.54
C LEU A 528 -30.90 3.40 -18.66
N ARG A 529 -30.49 3.63 -17.40
CA ARG A 529 -31.22 4.53 -16.47
C ARG A 529 -31.23 5.98 -16.94
N THR A 530 -30.13 6.47 -17.50
CA THR A 530 -30.05 7.82 -18.05
C THR A 530 -30.97 7.97 -19.27
N LEU A 531 -30.95 6.97 -20.18
CA LEU A 531 -31.87 6.95 -21.31
C LEU A 531 -33.35 6.87 -20.88
N LEU A 532 -33.68 6.04 -19.89
CA LEU A 532 -35.06 5.96 -19.37
C LEU A 532 -35.50 7.29 -18.71
N ARG A 533 -34.62 7.96 -17.97
CA ARG A 533 -34.92 9.28 -17.38
C ARG A 533 -35.13 10.35 -18.45
N SER A 534 -34.36 10.36 -19.55
CA SER A 534 -34.57 11.29 -20.67
C SER A 534 -35.90 11.04 -21.42
N PHE A 535 -36.41 9.79 -21.42
CA PHE A 535 -37.72 9.46 -21.98
C PHE A 535 -38.91 9.78 -21.03
N ILE A 536 -38.70 9.76 -19.72
CA ILE A 536 -39.76 10.01 -18.72
C ILE A 536 -39.80 11.50 -18.32
N GLY A 537 -38.67 12.22 -18.38
CA GLY A 537 -38.57 13.66 -18.06
C GLY A 537 -38.92 14.61 -19.21
N GLY A 538 -39.37 14.11 -20.32
CA GLY A 538 -39.84 14.88 -21.48
C GLY A 538 -41.37 15.00 -21.60
N ARG A 539 -42.08 15.04 -20.45
CA ARG A 539 -43.52 15.39 -20.41
C ARG A 539 -43.74 16.46 -19.38
#